data_f64add608949756424b75a2c2df79d14
#
_entry.id   f64add608949756424b75a2c2df79d14
#
_cell.length_a   1.000
_cell.length_b   1.000
_cell.length_c   1.000
_cell.angle_alpha   90.00
_cell.angle_beta   90.00
_cell.angle_gamma   90.00
#
_symmetry.space_group_name_H-M   'P 1'
#
loop_
_entity.id
_entity.type
_entity.pdbx_description
1 polymer ?
#
loop_
_entity_poly.entity_id
_entity_poly.type
_entity_poly.pdbx_seq_one_letter_code
_entity_poly.pdbx_strand_id
1 'polypeptide(L)'
;MNVAAISRKSARNLLALFTAFVAVAAVSASPAAAADGSLLGCGYQPVHPFMRFLDPLPYSLLPGGDFESGAQGWSLTGGARVVSGNESSFVTSAQDSHSLLLPAGSSATSPPMCMGLVLPIVRYFSTGGAALSYLRVEAVYTDASGRQRSLDLLPPALPTKSWSPGLPALQLMGTLNALTLNGLTSQMALRFTPKGLLFGSGTWQVDDIYVDPWKVI
;
A
#
# COMPACT_ATOMS: atom_id res chain seq x y z
N MET A 1 92.57 -16.36 -6.83
CA MET A 1 92.88 -17.68 -7.49
C MET A 1 91.52 -18.32 -7.72
N ASN A 2 91.33 -18.81 -9.02
CA ASN A 2 90.37 -19.71 -9.55
C ASN A 2 88.93 -19.14 -9.71
N VAL A 3 88.52 -18.73 -10.85
CA VAL A 3 88.24 -19.28 -12.19
C VAL A 3 87.11 -20.29 -12.20
N ALA A 4 86.14 -19.92 -13.04
CA ALA A 4 85.19 -20.68 -13.88
C ALA A 4 84.11 -21.49 -13.18
N ALA A 5 82.91 -21.48 -13.68
CA ALA A 5 82.51 -21.98 -14.99
C ALA A 5 81.09 -21.47 -15.36
N ILE A 6 80.97 -21.20 -16.62
CA ILE A 6 79.79 -20.93 -17.39
C ILE A 6 79.00 -22.23 -17.53
N SER A 7 77.75 -22.23 -17.35
CA SER A 7 76.87 -23.22 -17.93
C SER A 7 75.60 -22.55 -18.51
N ARG A 8 75.58 -22.56 -19.83
CA ARG A 8 74.43 -22.29 -20.68
C ARG A 8 73.45 -23.47 -20.61
N LYS A 9 72.20 -23.24 -20.29
CA LYS A 9 71.11 -24.09 -20.80
C LYS A 9 69.82 -23.29 -20.98
N SER A 10 69.54 -23.11 -22.21
CA SER A 10 68.32 -23.45 -22.94
C SER A 10 67.04 -22.57 -22.58
N ALA A 11 66.85 -21.72 -23.55
CA ALA A 11 65.52 -21.08 -23.76
C ALA A 11 64.44 -22.17 -23.95
N ARG A 12 63.39 -22.09 -23.23
CA ARG A 12 62.12 -22.71 -23.59
C ARG A 12 61.01 -21.68 -23.44
N ASN A 13 60.55 -21.25 -24.59
CA ASN A 13 59.37 -20.45 -24.78
C ASN A 13 58.18 -21.12 -24.09
N LEU A 14 57.60 -20.50 -23.10
CA LEU A 14 56.26 -20.79 -22.62
C LEU A 14 55.40 -19.61 -23.00
N LEU A 15 54.71 -19.76 -24.10
CA LEU A 15 53.68 -18.91 -24.59
C LEU A 15 52.47 -19.08 -23.63
N ALA A 16 52.31 -18.22 -22.67
CA ALA A 16 51.12 -18.21 -21.83
C ALA A 16 50.00 -17.48 -22.59
N LEU A 17 49.08 -18.28 -23.11
CA LEU A 17 47.79 -17.78 -23.63
C LEU A 17 47.01 -17.22 -22.47
N PHE A 18 46.93 -15.90 -22.39
CA PHE A 18 45.92 -15.20 -21.57
C PHE A 18 44.59 -15.28 -22.31
N THR A 19 43.78 -16.28 -21.96
CA THR A 19 42.35 -16.25 -22.29
C THR A 19 41.67 -15.25 -21.39
N ALA A 20 41.39 -14.05 -21.91
CA ALA A 20 40.54 -13.06 -21.26
C ALA A 20 39.09 -13.59 -21.26
N PHE A 21 38.63 -14.05 -20.14
CA PHE A 21 37.22 -14.30 -19.91
C PHE A 21 36.51 -12.95 -19.83
N VAL A 22 35.86 -12.53 -20.90
CA VAL A 22 34.91 -11.44 -20.89
C VAL A 22 33.63 -11.97 -20.22
N ALA A 23 33.46 -11.69 -18.93
CA ALA A 23 32.19 -11.90 -18.25
C ALA A 23 31.20 -10.87 -18.79
N VAL A 24 30.34 -11.30 -19.70
CA VAL A 24 29.17 -10.54 -20.10
C VAL A 24 28.20 -10.57 -18.90
N ALA A 25 28.18 -9.53 -18.09
CA ALA A 25 27.14 -9.31 -17.12
C ALA A 25 25.85 -9.10 -17.90
N ALA A 26 24.99 -10.12 -17.93
CA ALA A 26 23.62 -9.98 -18.36
C ALA A 26 22.93 -9.04 -17.38
N VAL A 27 22.80 -7.77 -17.74
CA VAL A 27 21.91 -6.84 -17.07
C VAL A 27 20.50 -7.34 -17.36
N SER A 28 19.92 -8.03 -16.39
CA SER A 28 18.50 -8.35 -16.40
C SER A 28 17.76 -7.01 -16.29
N ALA A 29 17.41 -6.45 -17.44
CA ALA A 29 16.44 -5.36 -17.47
C ALA A 29 15.13 -5.94 -16.91
N SER A 30 14.77 -5.57 -15.69
CA SER A 30 13.42 -5.77 -15.21
C SER A 30 12.48 -5.17 -16.26
N PRO A 31 11.44 -5.89 -16.70
CA PRO A 31 10.45 -5.27 -17.56
C PRO A 31 9.93 -4.04 -16.81
N ALA A 32 10.20 -2.86 -17.34
CA ALA A 32 9.49 -1.67 -16.94
C ALA A 32 8.01 -2.03 -17.11
N ALA A 33 7.27 -2.01 -16.02
CA ALA A 33 5.82 -2.16 -16.08
C ALA A 33 5.37 -1.14 -17.13
N ALA A 34 4.80 -1.64 -18.23
CA ALA A 34 4.24 -0.81 -19.26
C ALA A 34 3.24 0.10 -18.52
N ALA A 35 3.52 1.39 -18.49
CA ALA A 35 2.54 2.36 -18.06
C ALA A 35 1.40 2.22 -19.06
N ASP A 36 0.31 1.57 -18.62
CA ASP A 36 -0.91 1.51 -19.39
C ASP A 36 -1.28 2.94 -19.71
N GLY A 37 -1.30 3.26 -21.00
CA GLY A 37 -1.50 4.60 -21.53
C GLY A 37 -2.92 5.15 -21.34
N SER A 38 -3.57 4.81 -20.24
CA SER A 38 -4.79 5.46 -19.80
C SER A 38 -4.43 6.83 -19.25
N LEU A 39 -4.68 7.87 -20.02
CA LEU A 39 -4.51 9.27 -19.63
C LEU A 39 -5.28 9.66 -18.35
N LEU A 40 -6.12 8.80 -17.84
CA LEU A 40 -7.01 9.05 -16.70
C LEU A 40 -6.83 8.04 -15.55
N GLY A 41 -5.84 7.15 -15.60
CA GLY A 41 -5.81 5.99 -14.72
C GLY A 41 -4.48 5.65 -14.06
N CYS A 42 -4.63 4.99 -12.92
CA CYS A 42 -3.52 4.57 -12.07
C CYS A 42 -3.04 3.13 -12.35
N GLY A 43 -3.50 2.48 -13.43
CA GLY A 43 -3.03 1.14 -13.84
C GLY A 43 -3.47 -0.01 -12.91
N TYR A 44 -4.48 0.20 -12.07
CA TYR A 44 -4.97 -0.85 -11.18
C TYR A 44 -5.89 -1.84 -11.90
N GLN A 45 -5.87 -3.09 -11.41
CA GLN A 45 -6.79 -4.12 -11.89
C GLN A 45 -8.02 -4.14 -10.97
N PRO A 46 -9.19 -3.69 -11.46
CA PRO A 46 -10.38 -3.63 -10.63
C PRO A 46 -11.00 -5.03 -10.45
N VAL A 47 -11.53 -5.25 -9.26
CA VAL A 47 -12.34 -6.41 -8.87
C VAL A 47 -13.65 -5.93 -8.27
N HIS A 48 -14.63 -6.85 -8.05
CA HIS A 48 -15.93 -6.52 -7.47
C HIS A 48 -16.15 -7.22 -6.12
N PRO A 49 -15.35 -6.88 -5.08
CA PRO A 49 -15.33 -7.62 -3.82
C PRO A 49 -16.63 -7.46 -3.03
N PHE A 50 -17.37 -6.37 -3.26
CA PHE A 50 -18.57 -6.02 -2.50
C PHE A 50 -19.88 -6.36 -3.21
N MET A 51 -19.85 -7.13 -4.31
CA MET A 51 -21.04 -7.55 -5.07
C MET A 51 -22.10 -8.20 -4.17
N ARG A 52 -21.69 -9.07 -3.23
CA ARG A 52 -22.60 -9.72 -2.27
C ARG A 52 -23.26 -8.77 -1.30
N PHE A 53 -22.72 -7.55 -1.17
CA PHE A 53 -23.26 -6.48 -0.32
C PHE A 53 -24.02 -5.43 -1.13
N LEU A 54 -24.52 -5.81 -2.31
CA LEU A 54 -25.28 -4.96 -3.24
C LEU A 54 -24.48 -3.74 -3.74
N ASP A 55 -23.19 -3.86 -3.78
CA ASP A 55 -22.30 -2.86 -4.34
C ASP A 55 -21.53 -3.43 -5.53
N PRO A 56 -22.00 -3.16 -6.76
CA PRO A 56 -21.40 -3.68 -7.98
C PRO A 56 -20.22 -2.84 -8.49
N LEU A 57 -19.80 -1.82 -7.76
CA LEU A 57 -18.71 -0.95 -8.21
C LEU A 57 -17.38 -1.71 -8.28
N PRO A 58 -16.53 -1.33 -9.22
CA PRO A 58 -15.17 -1.86 -9.30
C PRO A 58 -14.28 -1.22 -8.24
N TYR A 59 -13.43 -2.02 -7.63
CA TYR A 59 -12.47 -1.58 -6.62
C TYR A 59 -11.11 -2.18 -6.85
N SER A 60 -10.07 -1.54 -6.34
CA SER A 60 -8.72 -2.09 -6.29
C SER A 60 -8.28 -2.25 -4.84
N LEU A 61 -7.66 -3.37 -4.52
CA LEU A 61 -7.09 -3.60 -3.19
C LEU A 61 -6.00 -2.56 -2.92
N LEU A 62 -6.06 -1.91 -1.77
CA LEU A 62 -4.99 -1.03 -1.29
C LEU A 62 -3.70 -1.85 -1.10
N PRO A 63 -2.52 -1.36 -1.47
CA PRO A 63 -1.27 -2.10 -1.27
C PRO A 63 -1.12 -2.59 0.18
N GLY A 64 -1.10 -3.92 0.37
CA GLY A 64 -1.07 -4.58 1.68
C GLY A 64 -2.32 -4.34 2.54
N GLY A 65 -3.46 -4.06 1.93
CA GLY A 65 -4.72 -3.81 2.63
C GLY A 65 -5.47 -5.07 3.08
N ASP A 66 -5.00 -6.25 2.68
CA ASP A 66 -5.38 -7.58 3.16
C ASP A 66 -4.52 -8.07 4.34
N PHE A 67 -3.42 -7.40 4.62
CA PHE A 67 -2.46 -7.69 5.70
C PHE A 67 -1.85 -9.10 5.70
N GLU A 68 -2.03 -9.91 4.67
CA GLU A 68 -1.51 -11.28 4.59
C GLU A 68 0.02 -11.33 4.46
N SER A 69 0.62 -10.33 3.86
CA SER A 69 2.07 -10.16 3.82
C SER A 69 2.62 -9.30 4.98
N GLY A 70 1.82 -9.09 6.03
CA GLY A 70 2.12 -8.14 7.09
C GLY A 70 1.85 -6.69 6.66
N ALA A 71 2.31 -5.73 7.45
CA ALA A 71 2.08 -4.31 7.19
C ALA A 71 3.24 -3.65 6.43
N GLN A 72 3.71 -4.27 5.34
CA GLN A 72 4.84 -3.75 4.56
C GLN A 72 4.49 -2.38 3.94
N GLY A 73 5.35 -1.40 4.18
CA GLY A 73 5.16 -0.04 3.69
C GLY A 73 4.14 0.78 4.50
N TRP A 74 3.42 0.19 5.44
CA TRP A 74 2.55 0.90 6.36
C TRP A 74 3.34 1.57 7.49
N SER A 75 2.89 2.73 7.92
CA SER A 75 3.39 3.42 9.12
C SER A 75 2.44 3.15 10.29
N LEU A 76 2.88 2.36 11.27
CA LEU A 76 2.09 1.95 12.43
C LEU A 76 2.57 2.68 13.68
N THR A 77 1.65 3.20 14.49
CA THR A 77 1.94 3.90 15.75
C THR A 77 1.01 3.46 16.89
N GLY A 78 1.38 3.74 18.12
CA GLY A 78 0.51 3.51 19.29
C GLY A 78 0.12 2.05 19.53
N GLY A 79 0.95 1.10 19.11
CA GLY A 79 0.68 -0.34 19.27
C GLY A 79 -0.18 -0.96 18.17
N ALA A 80 -0.45 -0.23 17.07
CA ALA A 80 -1.04 -0.81 15.87
C ALA A 80 -0.16 -1.96 15.36
N ARG A 81 -0.76 -3.06 14.95
CA ARG A 81 -0.04 -4.25 14.47
C ARG A 81 -0.96 -5.18 13.71
N VAL A 82 -0.37 -6.00 12.86
CA VAL A 82 -1.06 -7.13 12.23
C VAL A 82 -1.26 -8.24 13.27
N VAL A 83 -2.42 -8.87 13.25
CA VAL A 83 -2.82 -9.96 14.12
C VAL A 83 -3.49 -11.07 13.31
N SER A 84 -3.51 -12.29 13.88
CA SER A 84 -4.30 -13.37 13.30
C SER A 84 -5.80 -13.09 13.44
N GLY A 85 -6.55 -13.49 12.45
CA GLY A 85 -8.00 -13.27 12.33
C GLY A 85 -8.31 -12.42 11.12
N ASN A 86 -9.24 -12.88 10.28
CA ASN A 86 -9.67 -12.25 9.05
C ASN A 86 -11.11 -11.78 9.16
N GLU A 87 -11.53 -10.90 8.25
CA GLU A 87 -12.93 -10.58 8.09
C GLU A 87 -13.74 -11.82 7.69
N SER A 88 -15.01 -11.90 8.11
CA SER A 88 -15.79 -13.13 8.03
C SER A 88 -16.36 -13.46 6.64
N SER A 89 -16.19 -12.59 5.68
CA SER A 89 -16.71 -12.76 4.32
C SER A 89 -15.66 -13.26 3.33
N PHE A 90 -14.38 -13.16 3.69
CA PHE A 90 -13.25 -13.61 2.86
C PHE A 90 -13.34 -13.06 1.42
N VAL A 91 -13.49 -11.72 1.31
CA VAL A 91 -13.75 -11.08 0.00
C VAL A 91 -12.52 -11.04 -0.90
N THR A 92 -11.32 -11.05 -0.34
CA THR A 92 -10.07 -11.09 -1.09
C THR A 92 -9.68 -12.53 -1.39
N SER A 93 -9.56 -13.38 -0.36
CA SER A 93 -9.19 -14.78 -0.52
C SER A 93 -9.72 -15.65 0.61
N ALA A 94 -10.11 -16.89 0.30
CA ALA A 94 -10.52 -17.87 1.31
C ALA A 94 -9.37 -18.33 2.23
N GLN A 95 -8.13 -18.02 1.88
CA GLN A 95 -6.93 -18.35 2.64
C GLN A 95 -6.48 -17.22 3.58
N ASP A 96 -7.12 -16.06 3.52
CA ASP A 96 -6.77 -14.90 4.33
C ASP A 96 -6.98 -15.19 5.81
N SER A 97 -6.06 -14.74 6.63
CA SER A 97 -5.96 -15.11 8.04
C SER A 97 -5.46 -13.99 8.95
N HIS A 98 -5.25 -12.80 8.43
CA HIS A 98 -4.70 -11.68 9.16
C HIS A 98 -5.57 -10.42 9.01
N SER A 99 -5.41 -9.52 9.97
CA SER A 99 -6.04 -8.19 9.93
C SER A 99 -5.20 -7.18 10.72
N LEU A 100 -5.48 -5.91 10.59
CA LEU A 100 -4.82 -4.83 11.30
C LEU A 100 -5.53 -4.52 12.61
N LEU A 101 -4.87 -4.71 13.75
CA LEU A 101 -5.35 -4.30 15.07
C LEU A 101 -4.94 -2.86 15.36
N LEU A 102 -5.90 -2.06 15.80
CA LEU A 102 -5.75 -0.66 16.16
C LEU A 102 -6.21 -0.45 17.61
N PRO A 103 -5.31 -0.52 18.61
CA PRO A 103 -5.64 -0.16 19.99
C PRO A 103 -6.04 1.32 20.13
N ALA A 104 -6.66 1.67 21.24
CA ALA A 104 -6.94 3.07 21.59
C ALA A 104 -5.65 3.91 21.55
N GLY A 105 -5.70 5.07 20.90
CA GLY A 105 -4.55 5.96 20.75
C GLY A 105 -3.55 5.58 19.66
N SER A 106 -3.82 4.50 18.92
CA SER A 106 -3.00 4.10 17.78
C SER A 106 -3.41 4.78 16.48
N SER A 107 -2.55 4.67 15.47
CA SER A 107 -2.91 4.94 14.08
C SER A 107 -2.11 4.06 13.11
N ALA A 108 -2.67 3.88 11.93
CA ALA A 108 -2.00 3.21 10.82
C ALA A 108 -2.18 4.05 9.55
N THR A 109 -1.09 4.29 8.83
CA THR A 109 -1.10 5.01 7.55
C THR A 109 -0.58 4.09 6.46
N SER A 110 -1.34 3.93 5.39
CA SER A 110 -0.97 3.08 4.26
C SER A 110 0.23 3.61 3.49
N PRO A 111 0.86 2.78 2.64
CA PRO A 111 1.68 3.28 1.56
C PRO A 111 0.89 4.27 0.71
N PRO A 112 1.55 5.26 0.09
CA PRO A 112 0.88 6.12 -0.88
C PRO A 112 0.48 5.30 -2.11
N MET A 113 -0.71 5.56 -2.61
CA MET A 113 -1.21 4.99 -3.85
C MET A 113 -1.64 6.10 -4.82
N CYS A 114 -1.62 5.79 -6.10
CA CYS A 114 -2.13 6.68 -7.13
C CYS A 114 -3.65 6.78 -7.03
N MET A 115 -4.16 8.01 -7.13
CA MET A 115 -5.59 8.31 -7.18
C MET A 115 -5.88 9.17 -8.39
N GLY A 116 -6.98 8.90 -9.08
CA GLY A 116 -7.48 9.75 -10.16
C GLY A 116 -8.07 11.06 -9.64
N LEU A 117 -8.44 11.95 -10.56
CA LEU A 117 -9.05 13.25 -10.26
C LEU A 117 -10.41 13.19 -9.57
N VAL A 118 -11.05 12.05 -9.60
CA VAL A 118 -12.41 11.86 -9.15
C VAL A 118 -12.42 11.30 -7.74
N LEU A 119 -13.42 11.67 -6.95
CA LEU A 119 -13.57 11.33 -5.55
C LEU A 119 -13.40 9.82 -5.31
N PRO A 120 -12.32 9.39 -4.64
CA PRO A 120 -12.16 7.98 -4.34
C PRO A 120 -13.24 7.52 -3.35
N ILE A 121 -13.81 6.35 -3.62
CA ILE A 121 -14.60 5.64 -2.62
C ILE A 121 -13.68 4.65 -1.94
N VAL A 122 -13.68 4.66 -0.62
CA VAL A 122 -12.95 3.70 0.20
C VAL A 122 -13.95 2.78 0.87
N ARG A 123 -13.72 1.48 0.78
CA ARG A 123 -14.44 0.45 1.52
C ARG A 123 -13.45 -0.46 2.24
N TYR A 124 -13.85 -0.93 3.39
CA TYR A 124 -13.04 -1.83 4.21
C TYR A 124 -13.94 -2.58 5.18
N PHE A 125 -13.49 -3.69 5.70
CA PHE A 125 -14.13 -4.34 6.82
C PHE A 125 -13.59 -3.80 8.13
N SER A 126 -14.47 -3.68 9.12
CA SER A 126 -14.06 -3.30 10.47
C SER A 126 -14.88 -4.01 11.53
N THR A 127 -14.29 -4.14 12.71
CA THR A 127 -14.96 -4.63 13.91
C THR A 127 -14.35 -3.99 15.13
N GLY A 128 -15.07 -4.03 16.26
CA GLY A 128 -14.61 -3.49 17.54
C GLY A 128 -15.14 -2.09 17.82
N GLY A 129 -14.33 -1.31 18.53
CA GLY A 129 -14.70 0.01 19.05
C GLY A 129 -15.42 -0.03 20.38
N ALA A 130 -15.35 1.07 21.13
CA ALA A 130 -16.11 1.29 22.34
C ALA A 130 -17.44 2.01 22.05
N ALA A 131 -18.37 2.00 22.98
CA ALA A 131 -19.56 2.83 22.89
C ALA A 131 -19.18 4.31 22.69
N LEU A 132 -19.87 5.01 21.79
CA LEU A 132 -19.59 6.41 21.44
C LEU A 132 -18.16 6.61 20.91
N SER A 133 -17.65 5.64 20.17
CA SER A 133 -16.41 5.77 19.40
C SER A 133 -16.68 5.67 17.90
N TYR A 134 -15.67 5.95 17.11
CA TYR A 134 -15.69 5.76 15.66
C TYR A 134 -14.27 5.54 15.13
N LEU A 135 -14.16 4.88 14.01
CA LEU A 135 -12.91 4.79 13.29
C LEU A 135 -12.85 5.93 12.27
N ARG A 136 -11.95 6.86 12.51
CA ARG A 136 -11.67 7.96 11.59
C ARG A 136 -10.78 7.45 10.46
N VAL A 137 -11.16 7.71 9.23
CA VAL A 137 -10.34 7.46 8.05
C VAL A 137 -10.06 8.79 7.37
N GLU A 138 -8.80 9.05 7.09
CA GLU A 138 -8.35 10.28 6.46
C GLU A 138 -7.58 9.95 5.18
N ALA A 139 -7.82 10.71 4.13
CA ALA A 139 -6.94 10.79 2.99
C ALA A 139 -5.79 11.75 3.30
N VAL A 140 -4.55 11.27 3.21
CA VAL A 140 -3.33 12.03 3.47
C VAL A 140 -2.60 12.24 2.16
N TYR A 141 -2.30 13.49 1.83
CA TYR A 141 -1.67 13.87 0.57
C TYR A 141 -0.76 15.08 0.75
N THR A 142 0.07 15.37 -0.24
CA THR A 142 0.92 16.56 -0.27
C THR A 142 0.33 17.58 -1.24
N ASP A 143 0.11 18.81 -0.76
CA ASP A 143 -0.41 19.90 -1.59
C ASP A 143 0.67 20.52 -2.51
N ALA A 144 0.26 21.44 -3.39
CA ALA A 144 1.15 22.14 -4.33
C ALA A 144 2.30 22.89 -3.66
N SER A 145 2.13 23.26 -2.40
CA SER A 145 3.19 23.94 -1.64
C SER A 145 4.16 22.96 -0.97
N GLY A 146 4.02 21.65 -1.21
CA GLY A 146 4.82 20.61 -0.57
C GLY A 146 4.39 20.29 0.86
N ARG A 147 3.25 20.78 1.33
CA ARG A 147 2.75 20.54 2.68
C ARG A 147 1.86 19.32 2.73
N GLN A 148 2.07 18.48 3.74
CA GLN A 148 1.17 17.37 4.01
C GLN A 148 -0.17 17.90 4.52
N ARG A 149 -1.25 17.38 3.94
CA ARG A 149 -2.64 17.66 4.27
C ARG A 149 -3.39 16.36 4.57
N SER A 150 -4.48 16.47 5.30
CA SER A 150 -5.41 15.36 5.46
C SER A 150 -6.85 15.83 5.36
N LEU A 151 -7.71 14.93 4.89
CA LEU A 151 -9.15 15.15 4.74
C LEU A 151 -9.89 13.93 5.27
N ASP A 152 -10.94 14.18 6.04
CA ASP A 152 -11.79 13.11 6.54
C ASP A 152 -12.61 12.48 5.43
N LEU A 153 -12.63 11.16 5.41
CA LEU A 153 -13.56 10.37 4.61
C LEU A 153 -14.82 10.10 5.43
N LEU A 154 -15.97 10.35 4.85
CA LEU A 154 -17.27 10.25 5.51
C LEU A 154 -18.19 9.24 4.81
N PRO A 155 -19.01 8.48 5.56
CA PRO A 155 -19.10 8.46 7.01
C PRO A 155 -17.96 7.66 7.66
N PRO A 156 -17.60 7.94 8.92
CA PRO A 156 -16.68 7.11 9.68
C PRO A 156 -17.34 5.76 10.01
N ALA A 157 -16.54 4.71 10.25
CA ALA A 157 -17.10 3.46 10.75
C ALA A 157 -17.54 3.60 12.21
N LEU A 158 -18.70 3.01 12.51
CA LEU A 158 -19.27 2.94 13.85
C LEU A 158 -18.91 1.61 14.53
N PRO A 159 -18.92 1.52 15.87
CA PRO A 159 -18.58 0.32 16.58
C PRO A 159 -19.49 -0.86 16.22
N THR A 160 -18.88 -2.03 16.02
CA THR A 160 -19.59 -3.27 15.75
C THR A 160 -19.01 -4.42 16.59
N LYS A 161 -19.83 -5.42 16.88
CA LYS A 161 -19.37 -6.64 17.59
C LYS A 161 -18.89 -7.74 16.65
N SER A 162 -19.15 -7.58 15.37
CA SER A 162 -18.77 -8.52 14.33
C SER A 162 -18.21 -7.76 13.13
N TRP A 163 -17.44 -8.46 12.32
CA TRP A 163 -16.97 -7.90 11.06
C TRP A 163 -18.12 -7.38 10.21
N SER A 164 -17.98 -6.19 9.71
CA SER A 164 -18.97 -5.54 8.87
C SER A 164 -18.27 -4.73 7.78
N PRO A 165 -18.75 -4.82 6.53
CA PRO A 165 -18.27 -3.90 5.49
C PRO A 165 -18.72 -2.49 5.85
N GLY A 166 -17.78 -1.56 5.89
CA GLY A 166 -18.08 -0.14 6.08
C GLY A 166 -18.99 0.37 4.95
N LEU A 167 -19.77 1.41 5.24
CA LEU A 167 -20.43 2.15 4.18
C LEU A 167 -19.37 2.73 3.24
N PRO A 168 -19.71 2.92 1.93
CA PRO A 168 -18.82 3.61 1.02
C PRO A 168 -18.41 4.97 1.59
N ALA A 169 -17.16 5.09 2.00
CA ALA A 169 -16.66 6.34 2.56
C ALA A 169 -16.20 7.25 1.43
N LEU A 170 -16.86 8.39 1.32
CA LEU A 170 -16.64 9.42 0.31
C LEU A 170 -15.89 10.59 0.91
N GLN A 171 -15.08 11.23 0.10
CA GLN A 171 -14.59 12.55 0.41
C GLN A 171 -15.64 13.58 -0.02
N LEU A 172 -16.31 14.22 0.94
CA LEU A 172 -17.25 15.28 0.65
C LEU A 172 -16.49 16.60 0.40
N MET A 173 -16.72 17.13 -0.80
CA MET A 173 -16.53 18.51 -1.26
C MET A 173 -15.45 19.38 -0.58
N GLY A 174 -14.52 19.82 -1.35
CA GLY A 174 -13.43 20.75 -0.99
C GLY A 174 -12.11 20.40 -1.63
N THR A 175 -12.01 19.24 -2.24
CA THR A 175 -10.77 18.65 -2.71
C THR A 175 -10.33 19.05 -4.11
N LEU A 176 -11.17 19.64 -4.92
CA LEU A 176 -10.75 20.11 -6.25
C LEU A 176 -9.59 21.12 -6.19
N ASN A 177 -9.42 21.81 -5.05
CA ASN A 177 -8.29 22.71 -4.83
C ASN A 177 -7.06 22.02 -4.18
N ALA A 178 -7.22 20.80 -3.70
CA ALA A 178 -6.18 20.10 -2.94
C ALA A 178 -5.38 19.12 -3.81
N LEU A 179 -6.00 18.63 -4.87
CA LEU A 179 -5.32 17.81 -5.87
C LEU A 179 -4.45 18.74 -6.70
N THR A 180 -3.21 18.85 -6.31
CA THR A 180 -2.20 19.46 -7.18
C THR A 180 -2.11 18.62 -8.40
N LEU A 181 -2.59 19.21 -9.46
CA LEU A 181 -2.61 18.68 -10.80
C LEU A 181 -1.18 18.59 -11.37
N ASN A 182 -0.35 17.74 -10.78
CA ASN A 182 0.80 17.20 -11.49
C ASN A 182 0.29 16.11 -12.45
N GLY A 183 -0.59 16.50 -13.35
CA GLY A 183 -1.34 15.61 -14.21
C GLY A 183 -2.75 15.32 -13.68
N LEU A 184 -3.39 14.26 -14.19
CA LEU A 184 -4.75 13.84 -13.83
C LEU A 184 -4.80 12.88 -12.64
N THR A 185 -3.69 12.67 -11.95
CA THR A 185 -3.56 11.76 -10.80
C THR A 185 -2.73 12.39 -9.69
N SER A 186 -2.95 11.96 -8.46
CA SER A 186 -2.13 12.33 -7.31
C SER A 186 -1.76 11.12 -6.46
N GLN A 187 -0.77 11.27 -5.58
CA GLN A 187 -0.39 10.25 -4.61
C GLN A 187 -1.11 10.55 -3.29
N MET A 188 -1.77 9.54 -2.73
CA MET A 188 -2.53 9.66 -1.50
C MET A 188 -2.36 8.42 -0.64
N ALA A 189 -2.27 8.59 0.67
CA ALA A 189 -2.29 7.52 1.65
C ALA A 189 -3.59 7.57 2.45
N LEU A 190 -4.01 6.46 3.01
CA LEU A 190 -5.13 6.39 3.93
C LEU A 190 -4.62 6.24 5.36
N ARG A 191 -5.15 7.02 6.28
CA ARG A 191 -4.83 6.93 7.71
C ARG A 191 -6.06 6.56 8.51
N PHE A 192 -5.94 5.47 9.28
CA PHE A 192 -6.96 4.94 10.17
C PHE A 192 -6.62 5.28 11.61
N THR A 193 -7.57 5.87 12.35
CA THR A 193 -7.34 6.32 13.73
C THR A 193 -8.60 6.08 14.56
N PRO A 194 -8.55 5.22 15.60
CA PRO A 194 -9.63 5.10 16.57
C PRO A 194 -9.89 6.41 17.32
N LYS A 195 -11.14 6.86 17.40
CA LYS A 195 -11.57 8.08 18.09
C LYS A 195 -12.72 7.79 19.04
N GLY A 196 -12.66 8.34 20.24
CA GLY A 196 -13.76 8.36 21.20
C GLY A 196 -14.38 9.76 21.26
N LEU A 197 -15.70 9.85 21.44
CA LEU A 197 -16.39 11.14 21.60
C LEU A 197 -16.33 11.64 23.05
N LEU A 198 -16.62 10.76 24.01
CA LEU A 198 -16.66 11.10 25.45
C LEU A 198 -15.77 10.19 26.29
N PHE A 199 -15.51 8.99 25.80
CA PHE A 199 -14.73 7.95 26.48
C PHE A 199 -13.62 7.45 25.55
N GLY A 200 -12.88 6.42 25.99
CA GLY A 200 -11.84 5.81 25.16
C GLY A 200 -12.40 5.28 23.82
N SER A 201 -11.57 5.25 22.79
CA SER A 201 -11.96 4.81 21.45
C SER A 201 -12.16 3.30 21.33
N GLY A 202 -11.76 2.51 22.32
CA GLY A 202 -11.73 1.05 22.23
C GLY A 202 -10.63 0.56 21.28
N THR A 203 -10.65 -0.74 21.07
CA THR A 203 -9.77 -1.42 20.10
C THR A 203 -10.57 -1.75 18.86
N TRP A 204 -10.00 -1.48 17.70
CA TRP A 204 -10.57 -1.77 16.39
C TRP A 204 -9.73 -2.80 15.66
N GLN A 205 -10.36 -3.52 14.75
CA GLN A 205 -9.68 -4.27 13.70
C GLN A 205 -10.19 -3.79 12.34
N VAL A 206 -9.29 -3.78 11.37
CA VAL A 206 -9.59 -3.38 9.98
C VAL A 206 -8.98 -4.40 9.05
N ASP A 207 -9.68 -4.67 7.96
CA ASP A 207 -9.27 -5.66 6.97
C ASP A 207 -9.82 -5.34 5.59
N ASP A 208 -9.22 -5.94 4.57
CA ASP A 208 -9.70 -5.90 3.19
C ASP A 208 -10.05 -4.48 2.73
N ILE A 209 -9.02 -3.61 2.71
CA ILE A 209 -9.18 -2.20 2.36
C ILE A 209 -9.12 -2.04 0.86
N TYR A 210 -10.22 -1.58 0.30
CA TYR A 210 -10.39 -1.36 -1.13
C TYR A 210 -10.66 0.10 -1.45
N VAL A 211 -10.22 0.51 -2.62
CA VAL A 211 -10.43 1.87 -3.14
C VAL A 211 -10.97 1.79 -4.56
N ASP A 212 -12.00 2.58 -4.85
CA ASP A 212 -12.39 2.90 -6.23
C ASP A 212 -11.65 4.19 -6.64
N PRO A 213 -10.52 4.08 -7.35
CA PRO A 213 -9.72 5.24 -7.73
C PRO A 213 -10.29 5.99 -8.95
N TRP A 214 -11.41 5.52 -9.53
CA TRP A 214 -11.84 5.86 -10.89
C TRP A 214 -13.21 6.49 -11.00
N LYS A 215 -13.90 6.76 -9.92
CA LYS A 215 -15.30 7.17 -10.05
C LYS A 215 -15.43 8.46 -10.85
N VAL A 216 -15.90 8.31 -12.09
CA VAL A 216 -16.53 9.38 -12.87
C VAL A 216 -17.99 9.44 -12.41
N ILE A 217 -18.42 10.57 -11.88
CA ILE A 217 -19.83 10.84 -11.58
C ILE A 217 -20.48 11.30 -12.89
#